data_80d93f7913c9a8f05e21ece2c9ead454
#
_entry.id   80d93f7913c9a8f05e21ece2c9ead454
#
_cell.length_a   1.000
_cell.length_b   1.000
_cell.length_c   1.000
_cell.angle_alpha   90.00
_cell.angle_beta   90.00
_cell.angle_gamma   90.00
#
_symmetry.space_group_name_H-M   'P 1'
#
loop_
_entity.id
_entity.type
_entity.pdbx_description
1 polymer ?
#
loop_
_entity_poly.entity_id
_entity_poly.type
_entity_poly.pdbx_seq_one_letter_code
_entity_poly.pdbx_strand_id
1 'polypeptide(L)'
;KEAGQVWLTFIFDIEILQPLLKGELDAKGLKHDRRVDFIWQSLQEIDTELRAKGGGLIVRHGKPTEIIPRLAIDLGVHHVFTNKDYEPAAIERDSQVSLALEERDIGFHSYKDHVIFENKEVLTGQGGIFSVFTPYKNAWLKKLEASDLDAHAVDLDHGKFSPIPKALDIPFPSLASMGFESTGIESYLPAGMSGASEFFEHFLERIDHYHATRDF
;
A
#
# COMPACT_ATOMS: atom_id res chain seq x y z
N LYS A 1 1.02 20.91 9.73
CA LYS A 1 2.01 20.85 10.83
C LYS A 1 3.05 19.81 10.43
N GLU A 2 4.32 20.16 10.48
CA GLU A 2 5.40 19.21 10.19
C GLU A 2 5.48 18.16 11.31
N ALA A 3 5.51 16.89 10.95
CA ALA A 3 5.80 15.81 11.88
C ALA A 3 7.27 15.95 12.36
N GLY A 4 7.51 15.75 13.65
CA GLY A 4 8.85 15.77 14.21
C GLY A 4 9.65 14.49 13.92
N GLN A 5 8.96 13.35 13.90
CA GLN A 5 9.50 12.02 13.65
C GLN A 5 8.47 11.19 12.89
N VAL A 6 8.92 10.39 11.93
CA VAL A 6 8.07 9.54 11.10
C VAL A 6 8.64 8.12 11.06
N TRP A 7 7.79 7.14 11.31
CA TRP A 7 8.07 5.72 11.11
C TRP A 7 7.10 5.17 10.08
N LEU A 8 7.60 4.30 9.21
CA LEU A 8 6.78 3.62 8.23
C LEU A 8 6.55 2.18 8.67
N THR A 9 5.34 1.70 8.42
CA THR A 9 4.97 0.32 8.75
C THR A 9 4.17 -0.33 7.64
N PHE A 10 4.35 -1.64 7.47
CA PHE A 10 3.54 -2.49 6.63
C PHE A 10 3.09 -3.72 7.42
N ILE A 11 1.83 -4.11 7.27
CA ILE A 11 1.28 -5.28 7.94
C ILE A 11 0.84 -6.30 6.89
N PHE A 12 1.48 -7.46 6.90
CA PHE A 12 0.94 -8.64 6.22
C PHE A 12 -0.29 -9.11 7.01
N ASP A 13 -1.46 -8.67 6.54
CA ASP A 13 -2.74 -8.93 7.21
C ASP A 13 -3.13 -10.39 7.08
N ILE A 14 -3.28 -11.07 8.22
CA ILE A 14 -3.66 -12.48 8.25
C ILE A 14 -5.06 -12.73 7.67
N GLU A 15 -5.97 -11.76 7.75
CA GLU A 15 -7.32 -11.89 7.22
C GLU A 15 -7.32 -11.87 5.68
N ILE A 16 -6.32 -11.19 5.08
CA ILE A 16 -6.07 -11.21 3.64
C ILE A 16 -5.28 -12.47 3.24
N LEU A 17 -4.28 -12.86 4.01
CA LEU A 17 -3.39 -13.95 3.63
C LEU A 17 -3.99 -15.35 3.86
N GLN A 18 -4.75 -15.56 4.94
CA GLN A 18 -5.36 -16.87 5.24
C GLN A 18 -6.22 -17.45 4.11
N PRO A 19 -7.09 -16.68 3.43
CA PRO A 19 -7.80 -17.18 2.27
C PRO A 19 -6.90 -17.67 1.14
N LEU A 20 -5.72 -17.07 0.96
CA LEU A 20 -4.75 -17.44 -0.08
C LEU A 20 -4.04 -18.77 0.21
N LEU A 21 -4.00 -19.18 1.48
CA LEU A 21 -3.41 -20.46 1.90
C LEU A 21 -4.32 -21.67 1.62
N LYS A 22 -5.57 -21.44 1.20
CA LYS A 22 -6.49 -22.52 0.85
C LYS A 22 -6.08 -23.20 -0.46
N GLY A 23 -6.38 -24.50 -0.58
CA GLY A 23 -6.10 -25.32 -1.76
C GLY A 23 -4.76 -26.06 -1.68
N GLU A 24 -4.18 -26.41 -2.83
CA GLU A 24 -2.96 -27.21 -2.89
C GLU A 24 -1.78 -26.49 -2.28
N LEU A 25 -1.04 -27.21 -1.47
CA LEU A 25 0.23 -26.83 -0.87
C LEU A 25 1.34 -27.69 -1.45
N ASP A 26 2.56 -27.23 -1.38
CA ASP A 26 3.73 -28.01 -1.78
C ASP A 26 4.06 -29.14 -0.78
N ALA A 27 5.13 -29.89 -1.05
CA ALA A 27 5.61 -30.98 -0.18
C ALA A 27 6.06 -30.50 1.23
N LYS A 28 6.30 -29.21 1.42
CA LYS A 28 6.66 -28.59 2.71
C LYS A 28 5.46 -28.00 3.42
N GLY A 29 4.26 -28.08 2.83
CA GLY A 29 3.05 -27.46 3.35
C GLY A 29 2.98 -25.94 3.12
N LEU A 30 3.70 -25.42 2.12
CA LEU A 30 3.74 -24.00 1.78
C LEU A 30 2.95 -23.71 0.51
N LYS A 31 2.52 -22.47 0.36
CA LYS A 31 1.77 -21.98 -0.78
C LYS A 31 2.64 -21.17 -1.72
N HIS A 32 2.51 -21.44 -3.02
CA HIS A 32 3.03 -20.58 -4.06
C HIS A 32 2.03 -19.47 -4.37
N ASP A 33 2.32 -18.25 -3.99
CA ASP A 33 1.55 -17.07 -4.40
C ASP A 33 2.50 -15.95 -4.84
N ARG A 34 2.54 -15.71 -6.15
CA ARG A 34 3.42 -14.72 -6.77
C ARG A 34 3.17 -13.30 -6.28
N ARG A 35 1.93 -12.97 -5.87
CA ARG A 35 1.59 -11.64 -5.36
C ARG A 35 2.24 -11.38 -4.01
N VAL A 36 2.17 -12.37 -3.12
CA VAL A 36 2.77 -12.28 -1.78
C VAL A 36 4.29 -12.19 -1.88
N ASP A 37 4.91 -13.02 -2.73
CA ASP A 37 6.35 -12.99 -2.99
C ASP A 37 6.79 -11.64 -3.58
N PHE A 38 6.08 -11.14 -4.59
CA PHE A 38 6.34 -9.83 -5.21
C PHE A 38 6.27 -8.68 -4.20
N ILE A 39 5.22 -8.64 -3.37
CA ILE A 39 5.06 -7.63 -2.32
C ILE A 39 6.23 -7.74 -1.33
N TRP A 40 6.55 -8.95 -0.88
CA TRP A 40 7.62 -9.18 0.09
C TRP A 40 8.97 -8.67 -0.41
N GLN A 41 9.32 -8.94 -1.67
CA GLN A 41 10.55 -8.45 -2.31
C GLN A 41 10.53 -6.93 -2.48
N SER A 42 9.40 -6.35 -2.91
CA SER A 42 9.24 -4.91 -3.05
C SER A 42 9.43 -4.16 -1.72
N LEU A 43 8.95 -4.72 -0.62
CA LEU A 43 9.15 -4.13 0.71
C LEU A 43 10.61 -4.16 1.15
N GLN A 44 11.41 -5.11 0.70
CA GLN A 44 12.85 -5.16 0.99
C GLN A 44 13.62 -4.03 0.28
N GLU A 45 13.24 -3.74 -0.96
CA GLU A 45 13.79 -2.58 -1.68
C GLU A 45 13.46 -1.28 -0.94
N ILE A 46 12.19 -1.09 -0.56
CA ILE A 46 11.74 0.07 0.21
C ILE A 46 12.50 0.20 1.54
N ASP A 47 12.66 -0.89 2.30
CA ASP A 47 13.40 -0.86 3.57
C ASP A 47 14.87 -0.46 3.35
N THR A 48 15.49 -0.98 2.29
CA THR A 48 16.87 -0.65 1.93
C THR A 48 17.03 0.84 1.66
N GLU A 49 16.13 1.43 0.86
CA GLU A 49 16.14 2.86 0.56
C GLU A 49 15.86 3.71 1.80
N LEU A 50 14.90 3.33 2.62
CA LEU A 50 14.57 4.04 3.86
C LEU A 50 15.74 4.01 4.86
N ARG A 51 16.43 2.87 4.99
CA ARG A 51 17.62 2.76 5.84
C ARG A 51 18.77 3.64 5.34
N ALA A 52 18.95 3.76 4.04
CA ALA A 52 19.93 4.67 3.45
C ALA A 52 19.61 6.15 3.76
N LYS A 53 18.34 6.49 4.05
CA LYS A 53 17.86 7.82 4.45
C LYS A 53 17.72 7.99 5.98
N GLY A 54 18.23 7.04 6.77
CA GLY A 54 18.21 7.09 8.23
C GLY A 54 16.92 6.60 8.90
N GLY A 55 16.00 6.05 8.13
CA GLY A 55 14.75 5.44 8.59
C GLY A 55 14.77 3.91 8.60
N GLY A 56 13.69 3.32 8.15
CA GLY A 56 13.48 1.89 7.94
C GLY A 56 11.99 1.56 7.86
N LEU A 57 11.67 0.34 7.49
CA LEU A 57 10.29 -0.16 7.38
C LEU A 57 10.00 -1.20 8.47
N ILE A 58 9.04 -0.91 9.32
CA ILE A 58 8.57 -1.87 10.33
C ILE A 58 7.56 -2.81 9.67
N VAL A 59 7.96 -4.05 9.41
CA VAL A 59 7.05 -5.05 8.81
C VAL A 59 6.60 -6.04 9.87
N ARG A 60 5.29 -6.31 9.90
CA ARG A 60 4.67 -7.27 10.83
C ARG A 60 3.72 -8.20 10.08
N HIS A 61 3.41 -9.33 10.69
CA HIS A 61 2.40 -10.28 10.22
C HIS A 61 1.38 -10.50 11.33
N GLY A 62 0.11 -10.24 11.04
CA GLY A 62 -0.97 -10.38 12.01
C GLY A 62 -2.17 -9.48 11.68
N LYS A 63 -3.01 -9.21 12.66
CA LYS A 63 -4.18 -8.34 12.48
C LYS A 63 -3.80 -6.87 12.62
N PRO A 64 -4.05 -6.03 11.60
CA PRO A 64 -3.79 -4.59 11.70
C PRO A 64 -4.50 -3.93 12.88
N THR A 65 -5.72 -4.38 13.21
CA THR A 65 -6.51 -3.87 14.34
C THR A 65 -5.85 -4.06 15.72
N GLU A 66 -4.94 -5.02 15.84
CA GLU A 66 -4.17 -5.28 17.07
C GLU A 66 -2.77 -4.65 16.97
N ILE A 67 -2.12 -4.80 15.82
CA ILE A 67 -0.71 -4.41 15.63
C ILE A 67 -0.54 -2.89 15.56
N ILE A 68 -1.40 -2.19 14.80
CA ILE A 68 -1.24 -0.74 14.59
C ILE A 68 -1.39 0.04 15.90
N PRO A 69 -2.43 -0.18 16.74
CA PRO A 69 -2.54 0.52 18.01
C PRO A 69 -1.37 0.18 18.97
N ARG A 70 -0.89 -1.05 18.95
CA ARG A 70 0.27 -1.45 19.76
C ARG A 70 1.54 -0.75 19.31
N LEU A 71 1.84 -0.74 18.01
CA LEU A 71 3.00 -0.04 17.46
C LEU A 71 2.94 1.46 17.73
N ALA A 72 1.76 2.06 17.62
CA ALA A 72 1.56 3.48 17.91
C ALA A 72 1.94 3.83 19.36
N ILE A 73 1.57 2.97 20.31
CA ILE A 73 1.96 3.12 21.72
C ILE A 73 3.47 2.90 21.89
N ASP A 74 4.01 1.81 21.35
CA ASP A 74 5.41 1.43 21.52
C ASP A 74 6.36 2.49 20.90
N LEU A 75 5.92 3.20 19.86
CA LEU A 75 6.63 4.31 19.21
C LEU A 75 6.34 5.67 19.85
N GLY A 76 5.33 5.79 20.71
CA GLY A 76 4.91 7.04 21.33
C GLY A 76 4.41 8.07 20.33
N VAL A 77 3.76 7.63 19.25
CA VAL A 77 3.26 8.54 18.22
C VAL A 77 1.92 9.18 18.63
N HIS A 78 1.68 10.40 18.13
CA HIS A 78 0.43 11.12 18.37
C HIS A 78 -0.57 10.94 17.22
N HIS A 79 -0.10 10.52 16.05
CA HIS A 79 -0.92 10.39 14.85
C HIS A 79 -0.49 9.18 14.02
N VAL A 80 -1.48 8.50 13.46
CA VAL A 80 -1.32 7.43 12.46
C VAL A 80 -1.95 7.92 11.15
N PHE A 81 -1.25 7.71 10.04
CA PHE A 81 -1.68 8.11 8.70
C PHE A 81 -1.77 6.89 7.80
N THR A 82 -2.81 6.83 6.98
CA THR A 82 -2.99 5.76 5.98
C THR A 82 -3.69 6.30 4.74
N ASN A 83 -3.61 5.55 3.67
CA ASN A 83 -4.44 5.77 2.49
C ASN A 83 -5.76 5.00 2.64
N LYS A 84 -6.83 5.57 2.10
CA LYS A 84 -8.15 4.92 2.10
C LYS A 84 -8.19 3.76 1.14
N ASP A 85 -8.84 2.72 1.55
CA ASP A 85 -9.32 1.65 0.70
C ASP A 85 -10.86 1.65 0.72
N TYR A 86 -11.47 1.25 -0.38
CA TYR A 86 -12.93 1.34 -0.57
C TYR A 86 -13.63 -0.01 -0.46
N GLU A 87 -12.88 -1.07 -0.24
CA GLU A 87 -13.46 -2.39 0.01
C GLU A 87 -14.12 -2.46 1.39
N PRO A 88 -15.28 -3.10 1.53
CA PRO A 88 -16.00 -3.14 2.81
C PRO A 88 -15.16 -3.66 3.98
N ALA A 89 -14.35 -4.71 3.75
CA ALA A 89 -13.46 -5.26 4.78
C ALA A 89 -12.37 -4.27 5.21
N ALA A 90 -11.83 -3.49 4.27
CA ALA A 90 -10.83 -2.48 4.55
C ALA A 90 -11.43 -1.30 5.34
N ILE A 91 -12.63 -0.84 4.96
CA ILE A 91 -13.37 0.21 5.67
C ILE A 91 -13.65 -0.21 7.12
N GLU A 92 -14.10 -1.45 7.33
CA GLU A 92 -14.35 -2.00 8.68
C GLU A 92 -13.07 -2.09 9.50
N ARG A 93 -11.99 -2.63 8.93
CA ARG A 93 -10.65 -2.69 9.54
C ARG A 93 -10.17 -1.30 9.98
N ASP A 94 -10.23 -0.32 9.08
CA ASP A 94 -9.75 1.04 9.34
C ASP A 94 -10.60 1.74 10.40
N SER A 95 -11.91 1.48 10.42
CA SER A 95 -12.81 1.95 11.49
C SER A 95 -12.43 1.38 12.86
N GLN A 96 -12.14 0.08 12.94
CA GLN A 96 -11.72 -0.56 14.18
C GLN A 96 -10.35 -0.04 14.65
N VAL A 97 -9.39 0.15 13.73
CA VAL A 97 -8.09 0.76 14.05
C VAL A 97 -8.27 2.18 14.58
N SER A 98 -9.12 2.99 13.93
CA SER A 98 -9.42 4.36 14.36
C SER A 98 -9.98 4.40 15.80
N LEU A 99 -10.97 3.57 16.10
CA LEU A 99 -11.56 3.48 17.45
C LEU A 99 -10.51 3.08 18.50
N ALA A 100 -9.70 2.06 18.20
CA ALA A 100 -8.67 1.60 19.12
C ALA A 100 -7.55 2.64 19.36
N LEU A 101 -7.27 3.51 18.40
CA LEU A 101 -6.33 4.62 18.54
C LEU A 101 -6.95 5.79 19.32
N GLU A 102 -8.23 6.11 19.06
CA GLU A 102 -8.97 7.15 19.76
C GLU A 102 -9.06 6.92 21.26
N GLU A 103 -9.28 5.66 21.70
CA GLU A 103 -9.23 5.26 23.11
C GLU A 103 -7.90 5.58 23.82
N ARG A 104 -6.87 5.94 23.04
CA ARG A 104 -5.50 6.22 23.51
C ARG A 104 -5.05 7.64 23.20
N ASP A 105 -5.98 8.51 22.82
CA ASP A 105 -5.72 9.89 22.41
C ASP A 105 -4.73 9.99 21.22
N ILE A 106 -4.71 8.98 20.32
CA ILE A 106 -3.90 8.95 19.11
C ILE A 106 -4.80 9.25 17.90
N GLY A 107 -4.46 10.29 17.14
CA GLY A 107 -5.22 10.68 15.95
C GLY A 107 -5.03 9.68 14.79
N PHE A 108 -6.14 9.31 14.12
CA PHE A 108 -6.11 8.51 12.90
C PHE A 108 -6.53 9.37 11.71
N HIS A 109 -5.72 9.37 10.65
CA HIS A 109 -5.93 10.20 9.46
C HIS A 109 -5.84 9.33 8.21
N SER A 110 -6.91 9.32 7.41
CA SER A 110 -6.96 8.59 6.15
C SER A 110 -7.13 9.55 4.97
N TYR A 111 -6.37 9.32 3.90
CA TYR A 111 -6.32 10.18 2.74
C TYR A 111 -6.69 9.42 1.46
N LYS A 112 -7.24 10.15 0.51
CA LYS A 112 -7.54 9.67 -0.83
C LYS A 112 -6.25 9.25 -1.54
N ASP A 113 -6.29 8.10 -2.23
CA ASP A 113 -5.14 7.57 -2.96
C ASP A 113 -5.55 6.86 -4.27
N HIS A 114 -6.37 5.82 -4.20
CA HIS A 114 -6.69 4.95 -5.33
C HIS A 114 -7.52 5.60 -6.44
N VAL A 115 -8.09 6.77 -6.21
CA VAL A 115 -9.01 7.44 -7.12
C VAL A 115 -8.73 8.93 -7.21
N ILE A 116 -8.95 9.52 -8.37
CA ILE A 116 -8.87 10.97 -8.54
C ILE A 116 -10.05 11.64 -7.81
N PHE A 117 -11.25 11.12 -7.99
CA PHE A 117 -12.44 11.60 -7.29
C PHE A 117 -13.05 10.50 -6.43
N GLU A 118 -13.28 10.80 -5.17
CA GLU A 118 -13.95 9.91 -4.22
C GLU A 118 -15.47 9.85 -4.45
N ASN A 119 -16.11 8.94 -3.75
CA ASN A 119 -17.57 8.83 -3.68
C ASN A 119 -18.17 10.18 -3.29
N LYS A 120 -19.19 10.61 -4.03
CA LYS A 120 -19.89 11.89 -3.90
C LYS A 120 -19.10 13.13 -4.35
N GLU A 121 -17.91 13.00 -4.89
CA GLU A 121 -17.21 14.12 -5.50
C GLU A 121 -17.70 14.41 -6.93
N VAL A 122 -18.28 13.42 -7.63
CA VAL A 122 -18.89 13.59 -8.96
C VAL A 122 -20.36 13.20 -8.88
N LEU A 123 -21.24 14.22 -8.83
CA LEU A 123 -22.68 14.07 -8.65
C LEU A 123 -23.45 14.65 -9.84
N THR A 124 -24.70 14.23 -9.99
CA THR A 124 -25.65 14.83 -10.93
C THR A 124 -25.93 16.29 -10.53
N GLY A 125 -26.50 17.09 -11.43
CA GLY A 125 -26.91 18.47 -11.13
C GLY A 125 -27.94 18.62 -9.99
N GLN A 126 -28.56 17.51 -9.57
CA GLN A 126 -29.49 17.44 -8.43
C GLN A 126 -28.83 16.85 -7.16
N GLY A 127 -27.51 16.61 -7.18
CA GLY A 127 -26.77 16.07 -6.06
C GLY A 127 -26.89 14.54 -5.88
N GLY A 128 -27.45 13.82 -6.85
CA GLY A 128 -27.59 12.36 -6.82
C GLY A 128 -26.39 11.65 -7.46
N ILE A 129 -26.33 10.32 -7.26
CA ILE A 129 -25.35 9.44 -7.90
C ILE A 129 -25.76 9.15 -9.34
N PHE A 130 -24.82 9.09 -10.26
CA PHE A 130 -25.08 8.67 -11.63
C PHE A 130 -25.35 7.15 -11.68
N SER A 131 -26.44 6.77 -12.35
CA SER A 131 -26.78 5.36 -12.60
C SER A 131 -26.30 4.86 -13.99
N VAL A 132 -25.82 5.77 -14.85
CA VAL A 132 -25.39 5.48 -16.22
C VAL A 132 -23.98 6.00 -16.44
N PHE A 133 -23.13 5.18 -17.07
CA PHE A 133 -21.71 5.46 -17.25
C PHE A 133 -21.42 6.72 -18.08
N THR A 134 -22.08 6.90 -19.23
CA THR A 134 -21.77 8.01 -20.14
C THR A 134 -21.96 9.39 -19.52
N PRO A 135 -23.09 9.71 -18.87
CA PRO A 135 -23.24 10.96 -18.14
C PRO A 135 -22.23 11.12 -17.00
N TYR A 136 -21.94 10.04 -16.26
CA TYR A 136 -20.90 10.03 -15.22
C TYR A 136 -19.53 10.40 -15.82
N LYS A 137 -19.10 9.69 -16.84
CA LYS A 137 -17.82 9.96 -17.55
C LYS A 137 -17.72 11.44 -17.98
N ASN A 138 -18.78 11.97 -18.58
CA ASN A 138 -18.77 13.36 -19.06
C ASN A 138 -18.68 14.37 -17.91
N ALA A 139 -19.36 14.13 -16.79
CA ALA A 139 -19.26 14.95 -15.59
C ALA A 139 -17.87 14.84 -14.95
N TRP A 140 -17.31 13.63 -14.91
CA TRP A 140 -15.97 13.33 -14.39
C TRP A 140 -14.90 14.06 -15.17
N LEU A 141 -14.90 13.94 -16.52
CA LEU A 141 -13.95 14.62 -17.41
C LEU A 141 -14.09 16.15 -17.35
N LYS A 142 -15.31 16.66 -17.17
CA LYS A 142 -15.54 18.10 -17.04
C LYS A 142 -15.00 18.66 -15.72
N LYS A 143 -14.96 17.83 -14.68
CA LYS A 143 -14.44 18.20 -13.34
C LYS A 143 -12.93 18.12 -13.26
N LEU A 144 -12.30 17.25 -14.08
CA LEU A 144 -10.87 16.99 -14.06
C LEU A 144 -10.09 18.28 -14.42
N GLU A 145 -9.19 18.67 -13.54
CA GLU A 145 -8.25 19.78 -13.73
C GLU A 145 -6.82 19.23 -13.87
N ALA A 146 -5.92 20.03 -14.43
CA ALA A 146 -4.52 19.62 -14.60
C ALA A 146 -3.86 19.26 -13.27
N SER A 147 -4.18 19.98 -12.21
CA SER A 147 -3.70 19.74 -10.84
C SER A 147 -4.11 18.38 -10.26
N ASP A 148 -5.20 17.78 -10.75
CA ASP A 148 -5.63 16.44 -10.33
C ASP A 148 -4.72 15.33 -10.88
N LEU A 149 -3.90 15.67 -11.88
CA LEU A 149 -2.96 14.75 -12.55
C LEU A 149 -1.52 15.01 -12.14
N ASP A 150 -1.28 16.01 -11.32
CA ASP A 150 0.07 16.32 -10.83
C ASP A 150 0.60 15.19 -9.92
N ALA A 151 1.86 14.84 -10.13
CA ALA A 151 2.53 13.91 -9.25
C ALA A 151 2.76 14.54 -7.87
N HIS A 152 2.34 13.85 -6.82
CA HIS A 152 2.65 14.24 -5.46
C HIS A 152 4.11 13.85 -5.15
N ALA A 153 5.02 14.82 -5.25
CA ALA A 153 6.42 14.59 -4.93
C ALA A 153 6.57 14.21 -3.44
N VAL A 154 7.21 13.08 -3.20
CA VAL A 154 7.63 12.67 -1.86
C VAL A 154 9.06 13.16 -1.65
N ASP A 155 9.24 14.08 -0.72
CA ASP A 155 10.56 14.58 -0.35
C ASP A 155 11.26 13.59 0.59
N LEU A 156 11.98 12.65 0.00
CA LEU A 156 12.74 11.65 0.74
C LEU A 156 14.03 12.21 1.36
N ASP A 157 14.55 13.32 0.86
CA ASP A 157 15.83 13.88 1.31
C ASP A 157 15.66 14.78 2.54
N HIS A 158 14.53 15.46 2.64
CA HIS A 158 14.16 16.26 3.81
C HIS A 158 13.13 15.58 4.70
N GLY A 159 12.79 14.31 4.39
CA GLY A 159 11.91 13.49 5.19
C GLY A 159 12.49 13.30 6.60
N LYS A 160 11.64 13.45 7.62
CA LYS A 160 12.01 13.25 9.02
C LYS A 160 11.88 11.78 9.41
N PHE A 161 12.44 10.89 8.57
CA PHE A 161 12.45 9.47 8.88
C PHE A 161 13.25 9.24 10.16
N SER A 162 12.65 8.49 11.06
CA SER A 162 13.31 8.15 12.33
C SER A 162 13.84 6.73 12.28
N PRO A 163 15.04 6.50 12.83
CA PRO A 163 15.54 5.14 12.94
C PRO A 163 14.57 4.30 13.76
N ILE A 164 14.39 3.05 13.35
CA ILE A 164 13.54 2.12 14.08
C ILE A 164 14.15 1.87 15.46
N PRO A 165 13.39 2.03 16.57
CA PRO A 165 13.86 1.68 17.89
C PRO A 165 14.35 0.23 17.94
N LYS A 166 15.50 -0.02 18.57
CA LYS A 166 16.15 -1.34 18.59
C LYS A 166 15.22 -2.50 19.00
N ALA A 167 14.28 -2.24 19.90
CA ALA A 167 13.32 -3.26 20.34
C ALA A 167 12.27 -3.62 19.26
N LEU A 168 12.06 -2.75 18.27
CA LEU A 168 11.11 -2.91 17.17
C LEU A 168 11.79 -3.24 15.83
N ASP A 169 13.11 -3.09 15.76
CA ASP A 169 13.91 -3.41 14.56
C ASP A 169 14.21 -4.91 14.50
N ILE A 170 13.18 -5.66 14.17
CA ILE A 170 13.27 -7.10 13.98
C ILE A 170 13.20 -7.44 12.50
N PRO A 171 13.79 -8.57 12.07
CA PRO A 171 13.71 -9.02 10.68
C PRO A 171 12.25 -9.10 10.18
N PHE A 172 12.07 -8.89 8.90
CA PHE A 172 10.78 -9.12 8.24
C PHE A 172 10.28 -10.54 8.52
N PRO A 173 8.97 -10.75 8.65
CA PRO A 173 8.40 -12.08 8.61
C PRO A 173 8.86 -12.79 7.34
N SER A 174 9.43 -13.98 7.44
CA SER A 174 9.81 -14.74 6.27
C SER A 174 8.56 -15.24 5.54
N LEU A 175 8.65 -15.45 4.22
CA LEU A 175 7.55 -16.06 3.46
C LEU A 175 7.10 -17.37 4.11
N ALA A 176 8.05 -18.22 4.52
CA ALA A 176 7.75 -19.50 5.17
C ALA A 176 7.00 -19.32 6.50
N SER A 177 7.33 -18.31 7.32
CA SER A 177 6.61 -18.05 8.57
C SER A 177 5.16 -17.59 8.35
N MET A 178 4.86 -17.08 7.15
CA MET A 178 3.51 -16.68 6.72
C MET A 178 2.77 -17.79 5.95
N GLY A 179 3.41 -18.95 5.73
CA GLY A 179 2.84 -20.08 4.99
C GLY A 179 3.10 -20.08 3.49
N PHE A 180 4.01 -19.23 3.02
CA PHE A 180 4.35 -19.11 1.60
C PHE A 180 5.81 -19.49 1.34
N GLU A 181 6.11 -19.78 0.09
CA GLU A 181 7.51 -19.92 -0.37
C GLU A 181 7.82 -18.97 -1.53
N SER A 182 9.09 -18.76 -1.79
CA SER A 182 9.54 -17.98 -2.94
C SER A 182 9.11 -18.67 -4.22
N THR A 183 8.62 -17.89 -5.15
CA THR A 183 8.12 -18.35 -6.45
C THR A 183 9.12 -18.14 -7.58
N GLY A 184 10.25 -17.47 -7.29
CA GLY A 184 11.23 -17.06 -8.30
C GLY A 184 10.68 -16.03 -9.28
N ILE A 185 9.67 -15.24 -8.86
CA ILE A 185 9.00 -14.26 -9.72
C ILE A 185 9.97 -13.23 -10.26
N GLU A 186 11.01 -12.89 -9.54
CA GLU A 186 12.04 -11.92 -9.91
C GLU A 186 12.77 -12.26 -11.21
N SER A 187 12.75 -13.53 -11.61
CA SER A 187 13.39 -13.96 -12.86
C SER A 187 12.67 -13.47 -14.12
N TYR A 188 11.41 -13.05 -14.02
CA TYR A 188 10.61 -12.53 -15.14
C TYR A 188 9.78 -11.27 -14.80
N LEU A 189 9.65 -10.95 -13.54
CA LEU A 189 9.03 -9.71 -13.08
C LEU A 189 9.81 -9.21 -11.86
N PRO A 190 10.88 -8.43 -12.06
CA PRO A 190 11.61 -7.82 -10.98
C PRO A 190 10.68 -6.99 -10.10
N ALA A 191 10.82 -7.13 -8.79
CA ALA A 191 9.97 -6.44 -7.82
C ALA A 191 10.46 -5.00 -7.59
N GLY A 192 9.60 -4.20 -6.95
CA GLY A 192 9.94 -2.84 -6.51
C GLY A 192 9.86 -1.78 -7.61
N MET A 193 10.26 -0.57 -7.26
CA MET A 193 10.30 0.57 -8.17
C MET A 193 11.40 0.41 -9.23
N SER A 194 12.51 -0.22 -8.87
CA SER A 194 13.61 -0.52 -9.81
C SER A 194 13.13 -1.43 -10.94
N GLY A 195 12.44 -2.51 -10.62
CA GLY A 195 11.84 -3.40 -11.61
C GLY A 195 10.77 -2.73 -12.45
N ALA A 196 9.91 -1.91 -11.84
CA ALA A 196 8.91 -1.15 -12.55
C ALA A 196 9.53 -0.15 -13.56
N SER A 197 10.60 0.54 -13.17
CA SER A 197 11.32 1.47 -14.04
C SER A 197 11.96 0.76 -15.23
N GLU A 198 12.64 -0.37 -15.00
CA GLU A 198 13.23 -1.17 -16.07
C GLU A 198 12.18 -1.62 -17.10
N PHE A 199 11.07 -2.17 -16.63
CA PHE A 199 9.99 -2.61 -17.53
C PHE A 199 9.31 -1.46 -18.27
N PHE A 200 9.18 -0.31 -17.61
CA PHE A 200 8.61 0.87 -18.24
C PHE A 200 9.51 1.43 -19.35
N GLU A 201 10.82 1.49 -19.13
CA GLU A 201 11.79 1.88 -20.15
C GLU A 201 11.72 0.95 -21.37
N HIS A 202 11.72 -0.36 -21.17
CA HIS A 202 11.54 -1.33 -22.25
C HIS A 202 10.18 -1.20 -22.96
N PHE A 203 9.12 -0.82 -22.22
CA PHE A 203 7.82 -0.54 -22.84
C PHE A 203 7.85 0.71 -23.71
N LEU A 204 8.54 1.77 -23.29
CA LEU A 204 8.65 3.00 -24.08
C LEU A 204 9.32 2.80 -25.43
N GLU A 205 10.24 1.84 -25.57
CA GLU A 205 10.88 1.47 -26.84
C GLU A 205 9.89 0.96 -27.90
N ARG A 206 8.72 0.47 -27.48
CA ARG A 206 7.68 -0.12 -28.34
C ARG A 206 6.31 0.51 -28.23
N ILE A 207 6.19 1.60 -27.48
CA ILE A 207 4.88 2.26 -27.23
C ILE A 207 4.18 2.72 -28.50
N ASP A 208 4.93 3.11 -29.53
CA ASP A 208 4.39 3.52 -30.83
C ASP A 208 3.61 2.38 -31.53
N HIS A 209 3.90 1.13 -31.17
CA HIS A 209 3.22 -0.05 -31.68
C HIS A 209 2.12 -0.57 -30.75
N TYR A 210 1.81 0.14 -29.65
CA TYR A 210 0.85 -0.29 -28.64
C TYR A 210 -0.52 -0.63 -29.21
N HIS A 211 -1.00 0.13 -30.17
CA HIS A 211 -2.29 -0.11 -30.85
C HIS A 211 -2.37 -1.47 -31.55
N ALA A 212 -1.24 -2.03 -31.97
CA ALA A 212 -1.15 -3.35 -32.62
C ALA A 212 -0.78 -4.49 -31.66
N THR A 213 -0.16 -4.17 -30.51
CA THR A 213 0.44 -5.17 -29.61
C THR A 213 -0.23 -5.28 -28.25
N ARG A 214 -1.20 -4.42 -27.93
CA ARG A 214 -1.84 -4.34 -26.61
C ARG A 214 -2.62 -5.58 -26.18
N ASP A 215 -3.06 -6.39 -27.14
CA ASP A 215 -3.91 -7.55 -26.89
C ASP A 215 -3.12 -8.88 -27.01
N PHE A 216 -1.77 -8.83 -27.06
CA PHE A 216 -0.89 -9.99 -27.24
C PHE A 216 0.22 -10.04 -26.19
#